data_a8a59179a74d86c43d96c1756376b864
#
_entry.id   a8a59179a74d86c43d96c1756376b864
#
_cell.length_a   1.000
_cell.length_b   1.000
_cell.length_c   1.000
_cell.angle_alpha   90.00
_cell.angle_beta   90.00
_cell.angle_gamma   90.00
#
_symmetry.space_group_name_H-M   'P 1'
#
loop_
_entity.id
_entity.type
_entity.pdbx_description
1 polymer ?
#
loop_
_entity_poly.entity_id
_entity_poly.type
_entity_poly.pdbx_seq_one_letter_code
_entity_poly.pdbx_strand_id
1 'polypeptide(L)'
;QFFGGGNPFGGGFGGGFGGRHQQQHNHKSDDKKVEISITIEEMMNGSKKQLNLSRRIFCKICEGRGVKKGAKDSTCRKCQGSGICVAMRQMGPMRIQQQFTCDVCNGGGVTIRQSDKCSTCGGNKIVVNSELIEITIEKGSKEGEYIRLIEKSDVRENCTAAGDIYLIFRLKPDKTMSRINDDLIVTHPIFLGEALSG
;
A
#
# COMPACT_ATOMS: atom_id res chain seq x y z
N GLN A 1 -32.57 -0.80 61.84
CA GLN A 1 -31.35 -1.06 62.60
C GLN A 1 -30.53 -2.05 61.79
N PHE A 2 -29.39 -1.81 61.20
CA PHE A 2 -28.19 -1.10 61.61
C PHE A 2 -27.38 -0.68 60.40
N PHE A 3 -26.84 0.50 60.46
CA PHE A 3 -25.85 1.07 59.57
C PHE A 3 -24.52 0.32 59.69
N GLY A 4 -23.88 0.04 58.54
CA GLY A 4 -22.52 -0.47 58.45
C GLY A 4 -21.90 0.01 57.16
N GLY A 5 -21.21 1.18 57.21
CA GLY A 5 -20.53 1.80 56.15
C GLY A 5 -19.25 1.03 55.72
N GLY A 6 -19.08 0.86 54.45
CA GLY A 6 -17.87 0.36 53.82
C GLY A 6 -17.53 1.24 52.62
N ASN A 7 -16.52 2.06 52.80
CA ASN A 7 -15.98 2.99 51.80
C ASN A 7 -15.24 2.21 50.68
N PRO A 8 -15.65 2.20 49.42
CA PRO A 8 -14.90 1.56 48.35
C PRO A 8 -13.98 2.53 47.59
N PHE A 9 -13.39 3.54 48.24
CA PHE A 9 -12.47 4.48 47.62
C PHE A 9 -11.09 4.42 48.29
N GLY A 10 -10.41 3.31 48.08
CA GLY A 10 -9.04 3.13 48.56
C GLY A 10 -8.32 2.08 47.74
N GLY A 11 -7.97 2.40 46.51
CA GLY A 11 -7.23 1.51 45.62
C GLY A 11 -6.24 2.29 44.75
N GLY A 12 -5.00 2.28 45.18
CA GLY A 12 -3.76 2.86 44.74
C GLY A 12 -3.60 3.12 43.25
N PHE A 13 -3.34 4.37 42.92
CA PHE A 13 -2.70 4.81 41.70
C PHE A 13 -1.19 4.45 41.76
N GLY A 14 -0.88 3.19 41.54
CA GLY A 14 0.46 2.72 41.23
C GLY A 14 0.71 2.86 39.73
N GLY A 15 1.00 4.05 39.25
CA GLY A 15 1.36 4.33 37.86
C GLY A 15 2.73 3.77 37.55
N GLY A 16 2.81 2.54 37.03
CA GLY A 16 3.97 2.04 36.33
C GLY A 16 4.14 2.81 35.01
N PHE A 17 5.03 3.79 34.97
CA PHE A 17 5.60 4.32 33.74
C PHE A 17 6.45 3.23 33.08
N GLY A 18 5.79 2.21 32.52
CA GLY A 18 6.37 1.27 31.60
C GLY A 18 6.73 2.02 30.32
N GLY A 19 8.02 2.18 30.10
CA GLY A 19 8.57 2.72 28.85
C GLY A 19 7.93 1.94 27.68
N ARG A 20 7.10 2.63 26.90
CA ARG A 20 6.57 2.14 25.66
C ARG A 20 7.76 2.02 24.71
N HIS A 21 8.38 0.85 24.70
CA HIS A 21 9.21 0.45 23.58
C HIS A 21 8.31 0.64 22.35
N GLN A 22 8.61 1.68 21.61
CA GLN A 22 8.05 1.93 20.30
C GLN A 22 8.53 0.78 19.43
N GLN A 23 7.79 -0.34 19.46
CA GLN A 23 7.94 -1.37 18.45
C GLN A 23 7.82 -0.63 17.12
N GLN A 24 8.92 -0.55 16.39
CA GLN A 24 8.89 -0.20 14.99
C GLN A 24 8.01 -1.26 14.32
N HIS A 25 6.71 -0.98 14.26
CA HIS A 25 5.82 -1.75 13.42
C HIS A 25 6.40 -1.61 12.02
N ASN A 26 6.89 -2.72 11.48
CA ASN A 26 7.21 -2.85 10.07
C ASN A 26 5.92 -2.62 9.30
N HIS A 27 5.59 -1.35 9.05
CA HIS A 27 4.42 -0.98 8.28
C HIS A 27 4.71 -1.31 6.82
N LYS A 28 4.17 -2.44 6.38
CA LYS A 28 4.05 -2.76 4.96
C LYS A 28 3.10 -1.74 4.33
N SER A 29 3.40 -1.32 3.12
CA SER A 29 2.50 -0.47 2.33
C SER A 29 1.20 -1.21 2.01
N ASP A 30 0.15 -0.47 1.65
CA ASP A 30 -1.14 -1.07 1.33
C ASP A 30 -1.05 -1.98 0.10
N ASP A 31 -1.84 -3.04 0.14
CA ASP A 31 -2.02 -3.93 -0.99
C ASP A 31 -2.89 -3.25 -2.06
N LYS A 32 -2.60 -3.55 -3.33
CA LYS A 32 -3.30 -2.97 -4.47
C LYS A 32 -4.02 -4.06 -5.26
N LYS A 33 -5.28 -3.82 -5.60
CA LYS A 33 -6.05 -4.68 -6.49
C LYS A 33 -6.06 -4.05 -7.88
N VAL A 34 -5.73 -4.83 -8.90
CA VAL A 34 -5.71 -4.41 -10.30
C VAL A 34 -6.51 -5.42 -11.11
N GLU A 35 -7.47 -4.96 -11.87
CA GLU A 35 -8.27 -5.81 -12.75
C GLU A 35 -7.59 -5.97 -14.10
N ILE A 36 -7.55 -7.19 -14.60
CA ILE A 36 -7.01 -7.53 -15.91
C ILE A 36 -8.10 -8.15 -16.73
N SER A 37 -8.35 -7.57 -17.92
CA SER A 37 -9.31 -8.11 -18.87
C SER A 37 -8.69 -9.32 -19.60
N ILE A 38 -9.41 -10.45 -19.57
CA ILE A 38 -9.03 -11.71 -20.19
C ILE A 38 -10.16 -12.15 -21.10
N THR A 39 -9.82 -12.71 -22.26
CA THR A 39 -10.81 -13.30 -23.17
C THR A 39 -11.16 -14.72 -22.75
N ILE A 40 -12.31 -15.21 -23.21
CA ILE A 40 -12.75 -16.61 -22.97
C ILE A 40 -11.70 -17.60 -23.51
N GLU A 41 -11.17 -17.33 -24.69
CA GLU A 41 -10.14 -18.18 -25.31
C GLU A 41 -8.88 -18.26 -24.47
N GLU A 42 -8.43 -17.12 -23.92
CA GLU A 42 -7.24 -17.06 -23.04
C GLU A 42 -7.46 -17.83 -21.74
N MET A 43 -8.68 -17.80 -21.20
CA MET A 43 -9.03 -18.58 -20.00
C MET A 43 -9.09 -20.08 -20.28
N MET A 44 -9.59 -20.47 -21.45
CA MET A 44 -9.71 -21.89 -21.81
C MET A 44 -8.35 -22.53 -22.16
N ASN A 45 -7.57 -21.84 -22.99
CA ASN A 45 -6.31 -22.37 -23.51
C ASN A 45 -5.10 -22.11 -22.60
N GLY A 46 -5.26 -21.14 -21.68
CA GLY A 46 -4.15 -20.56 -20.95
C GLY A 46 -3.35 -19.60 -21.84
N SER A 47 -2.75 -18.62 -21.26
CA SER A 47 -1.94 -17.66 -22.00
C SER A 47 -0.90 -17.00 -21.11
N LYS A 48 0.11 -16.41 -21.75
CA LYS A 48 1.09 -15.56 -21.08
C LYS A 48 0.86 -14.13 -21.50
N LYS A 49 0.71 -13.23 -20.54
CA LYS A 49 0.56 -11.80 -20.78
C LYS A 49 1.70 -11.00 -20.18
N GLN A 50 2.16 -10.00 -20.88
CA GLN A 50 3.10 -9.03 -20.36
C GLN A 50 2.36 -7.79 -19.90
N LEU A 51 2.60 -7.40 -18.65
CA LEU A 51 2.05 -6.21 -18.03
C LEU A 51 3.17 -5.21 -17.75
N ASN A 52 2.97 -3.97 -18.16
CA ASN A 52 3.84 -2.88 -17.77
C ASN A 52 3.35 -2.32 -16.42
N LEU A 53 4.06 -2.67 -15.34
CA LEU A 53 3.75 -2.21 -14.01
C LEU A 53 4.58 -0.97 -13.68
N SER A 54 3.93 0.19 -13.64
CA SER A 54 4.54 1.42 -13.15
C SER A 54 4.21 1.59 -11.67
N ARG A 55 5.23 1.65 -10.82
CA ARG A 55 5.08 1.71 -9.36
C ARG A 55 6.14 2.56 -8.69
N ARG A 56 5.81 3.05 -7.51
CA ARG A 56 6.77 3.74 -6.65
C ARG A 56 7.59 2.71 -5.87
N ILE A 57 8.92 2.84 -5.97
CA ILE A 57 9.87 1.98 -5.26
C ILE A 57 10.84 2.84 -4.46
N PHE A 58 11.47 2.25 -3.45
CA PHE A 58 12.61 2.91 -2.83
C PHE A 58 13.72 3.15 -3.85
N CYS A 59 14.32 4.32 -3.78
CA CYS A 59 15.44 4.66 -4.65
C CYS A 59 16.58 3.67 -4.43
N LYS A 60 16.95 2.93 -5.47
CA LYS A 60 18.00 1.90 -5.41
C LYS A 60 19.38 2.47 -5.06
N ILE A 61 19.63 3.74 -5.38
CA ILE A 61 20.95 4.38 -5.15
C ILE A 61 21.14 4.73 -3.69
N CYS A 62 20.13 5.27 -3.03
CA CYS A 62 20.20 5.65 -1.62
C CYS A 62 19.47 4.69 -0.68
N GLU A 63 18.87 3.62 -1.20
CA GLU A 63 18.16 2.60 -0.43
C GLU A 63 17.08 3.20 0.48
N GLY A 64 16.35 4.19 -0.03
CA GLY A 64 15.30 4.88 0.73
C GLY A 64 15.81 5.91 1.74
N ARG A 65 17.10 6.17 1.85
CA ARG A 65 17.66 7.15 2.79
C ARG A 65 17.50 8.59 2.34
N GLY A 66 17.45 8.84 1.04
CA GLY A 66 17.34 10.17 0.45
C GLY A 66 18.66 10.95 0.37
N VAL A 67 19.76 10.39 0.87
CA VAL A 67 21.08 10.99 0.90
C VAL A 67 22.06 10.24 -0.01
N LYS A 68 23.12 10.91 -0.45
CA LYS A 68 24.22 10.29 -1.18
C LYS A 68 24.93 9.26 -0.29
N LYS A 69 25.52 8.23 -0.90
CA LYS A 69 26.36 7.26 -0.16
C LYS A 69 27.49 8.00 0.54
N GLY A 70 27.63 7.80 1.84
CA GLY A 70 28.64 8.45 2.68
C GLY A 70 28.24 9.79 3.31
N ALA A 71 27.13 10.40 2.87
CA ALA A 71 26.59 11.59 3.53
C ALA A 71 25.87 11.20 4.82
N LYS A 72 26.01 12.05 5.86
CA LYS A 72 25.34 11.88 7.15
C LYS A 72 24.08 12.74 7.20
N ASP A 73 23.02 12.15 7.66
CA ASP A 73 21.80 12.85 8.01
C ASP A 73 22.09 13.74 9.23
N SER A 74 21.58 14.95 9.24
CA SER A 74 21.65 15.81 10.43
C SER A 74 20.28 15.80 11.11
N THR A 75 20.31 15.62 12.42
CA THR A 75 19.09 15.73 13.24
C THR A 75 18.42 17.07 13.01
N CYS A 76 17.12 17.08 12.79
CA CYS A 76 16.37 18.31 12.61
C CYS A 76 16.48 19.19 13.86
N ARG A 77 17.02 20.40 13.69
CA ARG A 77 17.24 21.32 14.82
C ARG A 77 15.93 21.82 15.43
N LYS A 78 14.84 21.89 14.65
CA LYS A 78 13.55 22.42 15.12
C LYS A 78 12.81 21.43 16.02
N CYS A 79 12.75 20.16 15.65
CA CYS A 79 12.08 19.13 16.43
C CYS A 79 13.02 18.20 17.18
N GLN A 80 14.32 18.42 17.11
CA GLN A 80 15.37 17.60 17.77
C GLN A 80 15.23 16.10 17.48
N GLY A 81 14.81 15.77 16.26
CA GLY A 81 14.65 14.38 15.82
C GLY A 81 13.27 13.77 16.04
N SER A 82 12.39 14.42 16.78
CA SER A 82 11.04 13.86 17.09
C SER A 82 10.09 13.85 15.90
N GLY A 83 10.34 14.64 14.86
CA GLY A 83 9.42 14.82 13.72
C GLY A 83 8.18 15.64 14.02
N ILE A 84 7.92 15.94 15.30
CA ILE A 84 6.71 16.61 15.77
C ILE A 84 7.13 17.89 16.51
N CYS A 85 6.43 18.97 16.26
CA CYS A 85 6.55 20.21 17.01
C CYS A 85 5.31 20.40 17.88
N VAL A 86 5.51 21.06 19.02
CA VAL A 86 4.45 21.34 19.97
C VAL A 86 4.23 22.84 20.03
N ALA A 87 3.02 23.30 19.81
CA ALA A 87 2.63 24.69 20.03
C ALA A 87 1.62 24.78 21.17
N MET A 88 1.83 25.76 22.03
CA MET A 88 0.84 26.14 23.04
C MET A 88 -0.08 27.20 22.45
N ARG A 89 -1.36 26.88 22.32
CA ARG A 89 -2.41 27.87 21.99
C ARG A 89 -3.16 28.23 23.23
N GLN A 90 -3.32 29.54 23.47
CA GLN A 90 -4.16 30.05 24.51
C GLN A 90 -5.56 30.27 23.97
N MET A 91 -6.54 29.58 24.54
CA MET A 91 -7.95 29.79 24.25
C MET A 91 -8.64 30.28 25.54
N GLY A 92 -8.70 31.61 25.69
CA GLY A 92 -9.18 32.22 26.93
C GLY A 92 -8.30 31.89 28.13
N PRO A 93 -8.84 31.42 29.26
CA PRO A 93 -8.07 31.01 30.44
C PRO A 93 -7.37 29.65 30.28
N MET A 94 -7.69 28.87 29.24
CA MET A 94 -7.13 27.56 29.01
C MET A 94 -5.93 27.59 28.06
N ARG A 95 -4.86 26.87 28.41
CA ARG A 95 -3.72 26.62 27.53
C ARG A 95 -3.86 25.21 26.96
N ILE A 96 -3.98 25.10 25.63
CA ILE A 96 -4.08 23.85 24.92
C ILE A 96 -2.74 23.58 24.22
N GLN A 97 -2.17 22.41 24.47
CA GLN A 97 -0.98 21.92 23.80
C GLN A 97 -1.38 21.19 22.53
N GLN A 98 -1.02 21.73 21.39
CA GLN A 98 -1.31 21.13 20.08
C GLN A 98 -0.02 20.60 19.45
N GLN A 99 -0.03 19.34 19.05
CA GLN A 99 1.05 18.72 18.32
C GLN A 99 0.79 18.84 16.81
N PHE A 100 1.82 19.17 16.06
CA PHE A 100 1.78 19.24 14.60
C PHE A 100 3.09 18.71 14.01
N THR A 101 2.99 18.23 12.77
CA THR A 101 4.16 17.74 12.03
C THR A 101 5.18 18.86 11.84
N CYS A 102 6.45 18.59 12.10
CA CYS A 102 7.51 19.56 11.91
C CYS A 102 7.62 19.94 10.42
N ASP A 103 7.45 21.21 10.11
CA ASP A 103 7.50 21.78 8.76
C ASP A 103 8.91 21.77 8.14
N VAL A 104 9.96 21.73 8.96
CA VAL A 104 11.35 21.71 8.48
C VAL A 104 11.77 20.35 7.98
N CYS A 105 11.33 19.28 8.63
CA CYS A 105 11.68 17.90 8.27
C CYS A 105 10.48 17.08 7.77
N ASN A 106 9.30 17.67 7.66
CA ASN A 106 8.05 17.02 7.25
C ASN A 106 7.76 15.70 7.98
N GLY A 107 8.06 15.68 9.29
CA GLY A 107 7.87 14.50 10.12
C GLY A 107 9.04 13.51 10.15
N GLY A 108 10.01 13.65 9.27
CA GLY A 108 11.13 12.70 9.16
C GLY A 108 12.19 12.77 10.28
N GLY A 109 12.15 13.78 11.14
CA GLY A 109 13.11 13.96 12.26
C GLY A 109 14.52 14.36 11.83
N VAL A 110 14.86 14.25 10.55
CA VAL A 110 16.19 14.54 9.99
C VAL A 110 16.11 15.59 8.89
N THR A 111 17.15 16.36 8.72
CA THR A 111 17.32 17.32 7.63
C THR A 111 18.53 16.95 6.79
N ILE A 112 18.36 17.06 5.46
CA ILE A 112 19.40 16.74 4.49
C ILE A 112 19.85 18.04 3.84
N ARG A 113 21.15 18.33 3.85
CA ARG A 113 21.70 19.48 3.14
C ARG A 113 21.48 19.30 1.64
N GLN A 114 21.29 20.38 0.91
CA GLN A 114 21.05 20.34 -0.54
C GLN A 114 22.19 19.62 -1.30
N SER A 115 23.44 19.79 -0.87
CA SER A 115 24.64 19.12 -1.42
C SER A 115 24.63 17.61 -1.25
N ASP A 116 23.97 17.13 -0.19
CA ASP A 116 24.00 15.75 0.30
C ASP A 116 22.80 14.93 -0.15
N LYS A 117 21.84 15.59 -0.82
CA LYS A 117 20.68 14.93 -1.39
C LYS A 117 21.07 13.93 -2.47
N CYS A 118 20.39 12.79 -2.48
CA CYS A 118 20.55 11.81 -3.54
C CYS A 118 20.21 12.42 -4.91
N SER A 119 21.09 12.32 -5.86
CA SER A 119 20.90 12.90 -7.22
C SER A 119 19.72 12.29 -7.98
N THR A 120 19.39 11.03 -7.71
CA THR A 120 18.34 10.30 -8.42
C THR A 120 16.95 10.60 -7.89
N CYS A 121 16.75 10.64 -6.57
CA CYS A 121 15.44 10.92 -5.98
C CYS A 121 15.31 12.35 -5.46
N GLY A 122 16.34 13.18 -5.53
CA GLY A 122 16.30 14.56 -5.03
C GLY A 122 16.05 14.69 -3.53
N GLY A 123 16.24 13.62 -2.77
CA GLY A 123 15.91 13.54 -1.34
C GLY A 123 14.55 12.92 -1.02
N ASN A 124 13.72 12.63 -2.03
CA ASN A 124 12.36 12.09 -1.84
C ASN A 124 12.34 10.61 -1.43
N LYS A 125 13.48 9.94 -1.39
CA LYS A 125 13.62 8.53 -1.00
C LYS A 125 12.96 7.52 -1.96
N ILE A 126 11.94 7.94 -2.70
CA ILE A 126 11.09 7.13 -3.59
C ILE A 126 11.24 7.61 -5.02
N VAL A 127 11.23 6.68 -5.97
CA VAL A 127 11.25 6.94 -7.40
C VAL A 127 10.18 6.10 -8.09
N VAL A 128 9.67 6.57 -9.23
CA VAL A 128 8.79 5.77 -10.09
C VAL A 128 9.65 4.85 -10.94
N ASN A 129 9.31 3.58 -10.97
CA ASN A 129 9.95 2.56 -11.79
C ASN A 129 8.89 1.82 -12.60
N SER A 130 9.18 1.58 -13.88
CA SER A 130 8.34 0.76 -14.75
C SER A 130 9.04 -0.58 -15.00
N GLU A 131 8.33 -1.66 -14.78
CA GLU A 131 8.83 -3.03 -14.91
C GLU A 131 7.85 -3.84 -15.74
N LEU A 132 8.35 -4.57 -16.74
CA LEU A 132 7.56 -5.55 -17.48
C LEU A 132 7.52 -6.85 -16.68
N ILE A 133 6.31 -7.29 -16.36
CA ILE A 133 6.07 -8.53 -15.63
C ILE A 133 5.30 -9.47 -16.55
N GLU A 134 5.80 -10.69 -16.70
CA GLU A 134 5.09 -11.78 -17.36
C GLU A 134 4.20 -12.48 -16.34
N ILE A 135 2.93 -12.60 -16.67
CA ILE A 135 1.93 -13.36 -15.90
C ILE A 135 1.47 -14.55 -16.73
N THR A 136 1.31 -15.69 -16.11
CA THR A 136 0.76 -16.88 -16.73
C THR A 136 -0.67 -17.08 -16.26
N ILE A 137 -1.59 -17.16 -17.21
CA ILE A 137 -3.00 -17.51 -16.98
C ILE A 137 -3.10 -18.99 -17.20
N GLU A 138 -3.51 -19.72 -16.19
CA GLU A 138 -3.67 -21.17 -16.27
C GLU A 138 -4.91 -21.55 -17.08
N LYS A 139 -4.88 -22.75 -17.69
CA LYS A 139 -6.05 -23.27 -18.41
C LYS A 139 -7.20 -23.51 -17.44
N GLY A 140 -8.39 -23.08 -17.83
CA GLY A 140 -9.58 -23.22 -17.02
C GLY A 140 -9.75 -22.16 -15.92
N SER A 141 -8.88 -21.15 -15.84
CA SER A 141 -9.03 -20.03 -14.91
C SER A 141 -10.44 -19.47 -14.95
N LYS A 142 -10.92 -18.96 -13.81
CA LYS A 142 -12.27 -18.43 -13.66
C LYS A 142 -12.24 -16.91 -13.48
N GLU A 143 -13.36 -16.27 -13.80
CA GLU A 143 -13.54 -14.86 -13.50
C GLU A 143 -13.52 -14.65 -11.98
N GLY A 144 -12.80 -13.60 -11.54
CA GLY A 144 -12.61 -13.30 -10.13
C GLY A 144 -11.42 -14.01 -9.49
N GLU A 145 -10.79 -14.96 -10.14
CA GLU A 145 -9.49 -15.50 -9.70
C GLU A 145 -8.43 -14.41 -9.72
N TYR A 146 -7.39 -14.57 -8.92
CA TYR A 146 -6.33 -13.58 -8.81
C TYR A 146 -4.94 -14.20 -8.75
N ILE A 147 -3.99 -13.46 -9.28
CA ILE A 147 -2.55 -13.73 -9.11
C ILE A 147 -2.01 -12.73 -8.10
N ARG A 148 -1.32 -13.21 -7.06
CA ARG A 148 -0.67 -12.37 -6.06
C ARG A 148 0.79 -12.12 -6.46
N LEU A 149 1.14 -10.87 -6.66
CA LEU A 149 2.51 -10.41 -6.86
C LEU A 149 3.04 -9.84 -5.54
N ILE A 150 3.93 -10.59 -4.91
CA ILE A 150 4.49 -10.24 -3.59
C ILE A 150 5.40 -9.03 -3.70
N GLU A 151 5.22 -8.06 -2.80
CA GLU A 151 6.03 -6.83 -2.69
C GLU A 151 6.11 -5.99 -3.98
N LYS A 152 5.08 -6.06 -4.82
CA LYS A 152 5.02 -5.32 -6.08
C LYS A 152 4.11 -4.09 -6.04
N SER A 153 3.49 -3.77 -4.90
CA SER A 153 2.68 -2.55 -4.71
C SER A 153 3.54 -1.29 -4.57
N ASP A 154 2.89 -0.14 -4.54
CA ASP A 154 3.51 1.15 -4.34
C ASP A 154 4.09 1.29 -2.93
N VAL A 155 5.30 1.82 -2.81
CA VAL A 155 5.91 2.15 -1.52
C VAL A 155 5.48 3.55 -1.07
N ARG A 156 5.25 3.73 0.24
CA ARG A 156 5.01 5.02 0.89
C ARG A 156 6.19 5.42 1.77
N GLU A 157 6.34 6.71 2.04
CA GLU A 157 7.49 7.25 2.77
C GLU A 157 7.68 6.68 4.18
N ASN A 158 6.60 6.27 4.83
CA ASN A 158 6.63 5.76 6.22
C ASN A 158 6.57 4.22 6.30
N CYS A 159 6.71 3.54 5.17
CA CYS A 159 6.69 2.08 5.12
C CYS A 159 8.10 1.53 5.00
N THR A 160 8.30 0.34 5.53
CA THR A 160 9.58 -0.40 5.44
C THR A 160 9.62 -1.36 4.26
N ALA A 161 8.43 -1.80 3.79
CA ALA A 161 8.28 -2.72 2.67
C ALA A 161 7.10 -2.33 1.78
N ALA A 162 7.13 -2.76 0.52
CA ALA A 162 6.02 -2.64 -0.40
C ALA A 162 4.90 -3.61 -0.03
N GLY A 163 3.65 -3.24 -0.33
CA GLY A 163 2.50 -4.14 -0.29
C GLY A 163 2.49 -5.14 -1.45
N ASP A 164 1.46 -5.94 -1.54
CA ASP A 164 1.26 -6.89 -2.61
C ASP A 164 0.30 -6.34 -3.66
N ILE A 165 0.39 -6.86 -4.88
CA ILE A 165 -0.60 -6.60 -5.93
C ILE A 165 -1.40 -7.87 -6.16
N TYR A 166 -2.72 -7.74 -6.14
CA TYR A 166 -3.66 -8.78 -6.53
C TYR A 166 -4.18 -8.45 -7.93
N LEU A 167 -3.77 -9.23 -8.92
CA LEU A 167 -4.23 -9.13 -10.30
C LEU A 167 -5.49 -9.97 -10.44
N ILE A 168 -6.66 -9.32 -10.49
CA ILE A 168 -7.96 -9.99 -10.54
C ILE A 168 -8.38 -10.14 -11.99
N PHE A 169 -8.76 -11.36 -12.38
CA PHE A 169 -9.23 -11.67 -13.72
C PHE A 169 -10.66 -11.18 -13.92
N ARG A 170 -10.86 -10.38 -14.97
CA ARG A 170 -12.17 -9.95 -15.45
C ARG A 170 -12.39 -10.46 -16.86
N LEU A 171 -13.51 -11.13 -17.07
CA LEU A 171 -13.86 -11.62 -18.37
C LEU A 171 -14.21 -10.43 -19.28
N LYS A 172 -13.54 -10.37 -20.43
CA LYS A 172 -13.91 -9.42 -21.48
C LYS A 172 -15.20 -9.90 -22.14
N PRO A 173 -16.27 -9.08 -22.22
CA PRO A 173 -17.49 -9.48 -22.86
C PRO A 173 -17.23 -9.83 -24.34
N ASP A 174 -17.69 -10.99 -24.75
CA ASP A 174 -17.69 -11.45 -26.12
C ASP A 174 -19.13 -11.44 -26.67
N LYS A 175 -19.30 -11.20 -28.00
CA LYS A 175 -20.61 -11.13 -28.63
C LYS A 175 -21.22 -12.50 -28.91
N THR A 176 -20.40 -13.49 -29.12
CA THR A 176 -20.74 -14.81 -29.55
C THR A 176 -20.68 -15.86 -28.47
N MET A 177 -19.78 -15.64 -27.50
CA MET A 177 -19.51 -16.59 -26.44
C MET A 177 -19.72 -15.96 -25.06
N SER A 178 -20.35 -16.73 -24.18
CA SER A 178 -20.44 -16.37 -22.76
C SER A 178 -20.17 -17.62 -21.93
N ARG A 179 -19.64 -17.42 -20.72
CA ARG A 179 -19.36 -18.51 -19.80
C ARG A 179 -20.21 -18.36 -18.55
N ILE A 180 -20.87 -19.44 -18.17
CA ILE A 180 -21.61 -19.53 -16.91
C ILE A 180 -21.02 -20.70 -16.13
N ASN A 181 -20.26 -20.39 -15.07
CA ASN A 181 -19.50 -21.37 -14.29
C ASN A 181 -18.51 -22.17 -15.17
N ASP A 182 -18.78 -23.43 -15.40
CA ASP A 182 -17.96 -24.33 -16.22
C ASP A 182 -18.55 -24.58 -17.61
N ASP A 183 -19.75 -24.05 -17.87
CA ASP A 183 -20.44 -24.18 -19.15
C ASP A 183 -20.13 -23.03 -20.09
N LEU A 184 -19.94 -23.31 -21.36
CA LEU A 184 -19.73 -22.34 -22.43
C LEU A 184 -21.01 -22.25 -23.27
N ILE A 185 -21.57 -21.06 -23.35
CA ILE A 185 -22.75 -20.76 -24.18
C ILE A 185 -22.26 -20.04 -25.44
N VAL A 186 -22.57 -20.61 -26.60
CA VAL A 186 -22.21 -20.04 -27.91
C VAL A 186 -23.51 -19.69 -28.65
N THR A 187 -23.61 -18.45 -29.11
CA THR A 187 -24.71 -18.00 -29.97
C THR A 187 -24.24 -18.07 -31.42
N HIS A 188 -24.80 -18.99 -32.16
CA HIS A 188 -24.48 -19.17 -33.57
C HIS A 188 -25.75 -18.87 -34.43
N PRO A 189 -25.70 -17.88 -35.33
CA PRO A 189 -26.80 -17.61 -36.25
C PRO A 189 -26.84 -18.69 -37.34
N ILE A 190 -27.98 -19.32 -37.53
CA ILE A 190 -28.22 -20.29 -38.59
C ILE A 190 -29.32 -19.80 -39.51
N PHE A 191 -29.25 -20.12 -40.79
CA PHE A 191 -30.32 -19.85 -41.73
C PHE A 191 -31.47 -20.86 -41.55
N LEU A 192 -32.69 -20.43 -41.85
CA LEU A 192 -33.86 -21.29 -41.72
C LEU A 192 -33.71 -22.60 -42.55
N GLY A 193 -33.11 -22.50 -43.73
CA GLY A 193 -32.84 -23.67 -44.59
C GLY A 193 -31.91 -24.69 -43.90
N GLU A 194 -30.87 -24.26 -43.25
CA GLU A 194 -29.94 -25.10 -42.50
C GLU A 194 -30.63 -25.74 -41.28
N ALA A 195 -31.49 -25.00 -40.62
CA ALA A 195 -32.25 -25.51 -39.47
C ALA A 195 -33.25 -26.60 -39.82
N LEU A 196 -33.75 -26.61 -41.09
CA LEU A 196 -34.74 -27.56 -41.57
C LEU A 196 -34.14 -28.77 -42.31
N SER A 197 -32.97 -28.58 -42.92
CA SER A 197 -32.34 -29.63 -43.74
C SER A 197 -31.20 -30.38 -42.99
N GLY A 198 -30.75 -29.90 -41.88
CA GLY A 198 -29.64 -30.46 -41.09
C GLY A 198 -28.27 -29.94 -41.54
#